data_1add30c91a9b22b75700bd16b43ea4ea
#
_entry.id   1add30c91a9b22b75700bd16b43ea4ea
#
_cell.length_a   1.000
_cell.length_b   1.000
_cell.length_c   1.000
_cell.angle_alpha   90.00
_cell.angle_beta   90.00
_cell.angle_gamma   90.00
#
_symmetry.space_group_name_H-M   'P 1'
#
loop_
_entity.id
_entity.type
_entity.pdbx_description
1 polymer ?
#
loop_
_entity_poly.entity_id
_entity_poly.type
_entity_poly.pdbx_seq_one_letter_code
_entity_poly.pdbx_strand_id
1 'polypeptide(L)'
;MRDLPRASAATLTRDARSLLMDDATHEDWTKVVGALQPFARGSRMDRLSDVLARRRGGIHIVLENVADPYNQAAILRTAEGLGVQHVHTIESVAPSGHVHQPEGHTTKVRRKVGRRALGNVAMGAGRWLTVSHYRSPIDCCLRLRELDLKILASDCPPSEADAESGFEDSASASDVCAADARPIDASMTSPDRGVALVFGNERRGVSRAFIERADHAFYLPMAGLTQSFNISVAVAMSLYALIATGHFPEGTLTEEQQTELLGRWLLRDVKAARQILSQNAGMRFEDF
;
A
#
# COMPACT_ATOMS: atom_id res chain seq x y z
N MET A 1 29.33 -10.72 -17.88
CA MET A 1 28.09 -11.43 -17.58
C MET A 1 28.36 -12.31 -16.38
N ARG A 2 27.97 -11.90 -15.18
CA ARG A 2 28.05 -12.71 -13.96
C ARG A 2 26.62 -13.07 -13.59
N ASP A 3 26.33 -14.37 -13.53
CA ASP A 3 25.05 -14.93 -13.16
C ASP A 3 24.63 -14.42 -11.78
N LEU A 4 23.51 -13.72 -11.71
CA LEU A 4 22.83 -13.39 -10.48
C LEU A 4 22.16 -14.69 -9.95
N PRO A 5 22.35 -15.06 -8.68
CA PRO A 5 21.67 -16.20 -8.12
C PRO A 5 20.16 -15.95 -8.11
N ARG A 6 19.39 -16.91 -8.63
CA ARG A 6 17.93 -16.95 -8.51
C ARG A 6 17.59 -16.85 -7.04
N ALA A 7 16.86 -15.80 -6.67
CA ALA A 7 16.36 -15.61 -5.33
C ALA A 7 15.54 -16.85 -4.93
N SER A 8 15.97 -17.51 -3.89
CA SER A 8 15.23 -18.56 -3.22
C SER A 8 13.89 -17.95 -2.79
N ALA A 9 12.81 -18.67 -3.06
CA ALA A 9 11.45 -18.32 -2.60
C ALA A 9 11.45 -18.21 -1.08
N ALA A 10 11.80 -17.03 -0.55
CA ALA A 10 11.77 -16.73 0.87
C ALA A 10 10.30 -16.75 1.29
N THR A 11 9.99 -17.68 2.15
CA THR A 11 8.71 -18.00 2.74
C THR A 11 8.01 -16.73 3.26
N LEU A 12 7.19 -16.13 2.41
CA LEU A 12 6.23 -15.12 2.79
C LEU A 12 5.22 -15.81 3.73
N THR A 13 5.24 -15.49 5.00
CA THR A 13 4.15 -15.90 5.89
C THR A 13 2.91 -15.06 5.56
N ARG A 14 2.32 -15.31 4.41
CA ARG A 14 0.98 -14.89 4.06
C ARG A 14 0.00 -15.65 4.96
N ASP A 15 -1.07 -14.99 5.38
CA ASP A 15 -2.20 -15.67 5.99
C ASP A 15 -2.64 -16.76 5.00
N ALA A 16 -2.75 -18.01 5.41
CA ALA A 16 -3.08 -19.14 4.54
C ALA A 16 -4.35 -18.92 3.68
N ARG A 17 -5.19 -17.94 4.07
CA ARG A 17 -6.34 -17.46 3.31
C ARG A 17 -6.00 -16.57 2.12
N SER A 18 -4.81 -15.93 2.12
CA SER A 18 -4.33 -15.09 1.02
C SER A 18 -3.53 -15.90 0.00
N LEU A 19 -2.81 -16.93 0.45
CA LEU A 19 -1.97 -17.78 -0.41
C LEU A 19 -2.77 -18.56 -1.46
N LEU A 20 -3.99 -18.97 -1.12
CA LEU A 20 -4.83 -19.80 -1.97
C LEU A 20 -5.46 -19.05 -3.17
N MET A 21 -5.33 -17.71 -3.23
CA MET A 21 -5.97 -16.88 -4.26
C MET A 21 -4.99 -16.10 -5.14
N ASP A 22 -3.71 -16.11 -4.82
CA ASP A 22 -2.71 -15.35 -5.58
C ASP A 22 -2.29 -16.07 -6.88
N ASP A 23 -2.54 -17.38 -6.99
CA ASP A 23 -2.27 -18.18 -8.18
C ASP A 23 -3.52 -18.39 -9.05
N ALA A 24 -4.69 -17.88 -8.65
CA ALA A 24 -5.94 -18.01 -9.39
C ALA A 24 -5.88 -17.25 -10.73
N THR A 25 -6.28 -17.90 -11.79
CA THR A 25 -6.29 -17.35 -13.14
C THR A 25 -7.47 -16.40 -13.37
N HIS A 26 -7.43 -15.62 -14.44
CA HIS A 26 -8.58 -14.80 -14.86
C HIS A 26 -9.85 -15.65 -15.05
N GLU A 27 -9.71 -16.86 -15.61
CA GLU A 27 -10.83 -17.79 -15.78
C GLU A 27 -11.44 -18.23 -14.46
N ASP A 28 -10.61 -18.46 -13.42
CA ASP A 28 -11.08 -18.80 -12.09
C ASP A 28 -11.86 -17.64 -11.46
N TRP A 29 -11.36 -16.41 -11.59
CA TRP A 29 -12.07 -15.23 -11.12
C TRP A 29 -13.38 -15.00 -11.87
N THR A 30 -13.42 -15.25 -13.16
CA THR A 30 -14.67 -15.19 -13.98
C THR A 30 -15.70 -16.18 -13.45
N LYS A 31 -15.30 -17.42 -13.14
CA LYS A 31 -16.18 -18.43 -12.53
C LYS A 31 -16.66 -17.98 -11.15
N VAL A 32 -15.79 -17.42 -10.31
CA VAL A 32 -16.14 -16.88 -8.99
C VAL A 32 -17.20 -15.79 -9.12
N VAL A 33 -16.99 -14.82 -10.00
CA VAL A 33 -17.94 -13.72 -10.22
C VAL A 33 -19.27 -14.28 -10.73
N GLY A 34 -19.28 -15.13 -11.74
CA GLY A 34 -20.50 -15.74 -12.31
C GLY A 34 -21.30 -16.53 -11.29
N ALA A 35 -20.62 -17.25 -10.39
CA ALA A 35 -21.27 -18.05 -9.35
C ALA A 35 -21.85 -17.19 -8.19
N LEU A 36 -21.21 -16.08 -7.83
CA LEU A 36 -21.59 -15.28 -6.66
C LEU A 36 -22.49 -14.09 -6.98
N GLN A 37 -22.37 -13.51 -8.17
CA GLN A 37 -23.15 -12.34 -8.60
C GLN A 37 -24.67 -12.51 -8.42
N PRO A 38 -25.31 -13.64 -8.74
CA PRO A 38 -26.75 -13.83 -8.54
C PRO A 38 -27.21 -13.74 -7.09
N PHE A 39 -26.30 -13.94 -6.13
CA PHE A 39 -26.59 -13.90 -4.69
C PHE A 39 -26.28 -12.52 -4.06
N ALA A 40 -25.73 -11.60 -4.80
CA ALA A 40 -25.56 -10.22 -4.38
C ALA A 40 -26.86 -9.43 -4.67
N ARG A 41 -27.26 -8.55 -3.73
CA ARG A 41 -28.43 -7.68 -3.96
C ARG A 41 -28.16 -6.73 -5.14
N GLY A 42 -29.14 -6.51 -6.02
CA GLY A 42 -28.99 -5.67 -7.23
C GLY A 42 -28.37 -4.31 -6.94
N SER A 43 -28.94 -3.54 -6.01
CA SER A 43 -28.41 -2.21 -5.63
C SER A 43 -26.97 -2.29 -5.05
N ARG A 44 -26.57 -3.42 -4.49
CA ARG A 44 -25.22 -3.65 -4.00
C ARG A 44 -24.26 -3.91 -5.17
N MET A 45 -24.70 -4.70 -6.14
CA MET A 45 -23.93 -4.95 -7.37
C MET A 45 -23.69 -3.65 -8.15
N ASP A 46 -24.73 -2.84 -8.35
CA ASP A 46 -24.62 -1.56 -9.02
C ASP A 46 -23.55 -0.67 -8.37
N ARG A 47 -23.60 -0.59 -7.02
CA ARG A 47 -22.61 0.19 -6.27
C ARG A 47 -21.19 -0.40 -6.37
N LEU A 48 -21.01 -1.73 -6.34
CA LEU A 48 -19.70 -2.34 -6.51
C LEU A 48 -19.13 -2.05 -7.90
N SER A 49 -19.96 -2.16 -8.93
CA SER A 49 -19.59 -1.86 -10.32
C SER A 49 -19.20 -0.39 -10.50
N ASP A 50 -19.99 0.54 -9.96
CA ASP A 50 -19.69 1.97 -10.00
C ASP A 50 -18.36 2.34 -9.33
N VAL A 51 -18.09 1.73 -8.16
CA VAL A 51 -16.84 1.96 -7.45
C VAL A 51 -15.67 1.33 -8.21
N LEU A 52 -15.84 0.14 -8.76
CA LEU A 52 -14.83 -0.59 -9.53
C LEU A 52 -14.43 0.21 -10.78
N ALA A 53 -15.41 0.75 -11.51
CA ALA A 53 -15.19 1.57 -12.70
C ALA A 53 -14.40 2.87 -12.42
N ARG A 54 -14.30 3.30 -11.16
CA ARG A 54 -13.57 4.52 -10.76
C ARG A 54 -12.24 4.24 -10.07
N ARG A 55 -11.81 2.98 -9.98
CA ARG A 55 -10.52 2.66 -9.37
C ARG A 55 -9.34 3.14 -10.22
N ARG A 56 -8.32 3.63 -9.54
CA ARG A 56 -7.06 4.11 -10.10
C ARG A 56 -5.98 3.06 -9.89
N GLY A 57 -5.62 2.35 -10.95
CA GLY A 57 -4.59 1.33 -10.91
C GLY A 57 -3.16 1.88 -10.94
N GLY A 58 -2.99 3.11 -11.44
CA GLY A 58 -1.67 3.72 -11.65
C GLY A 58 -1.07 4.41 -10.42
N ILE A 59 -1.79 4.49 -9.27
CA ILE A 59 -1.25 5.05 -8.02
C ILE A 59 -1.17 3.96 -6.98
N HIS A 60 0.03 3.78 -6.42
CA HIS A 60 0.30 2.89 -5.29
C HIS A 60 0.78 3.68 -4.09
N ILE A 61 0.41 3.25 -2.87
CA ILE A 61 0.89 3.82 -1.61
C ILE A 61 1.79 2.79 -0.94
N VAL A 62 2.93 3.21 -0.44
CA VAL A 62 3.85 2.38 0.35
C VAL A 62 3.98 2.99 1.74
N LEU A 63 3.73 2.18 2.77
CA LEU A 63 3.83 2.56 4.17
C LEU A 63 4.96 1.77 4.83
N GLU A 64 6.08 2.43 5.07
CA GLU A 64 7.24 1.80 5.66
C GLU A 64 7.29 2.05 7.18
N ASN A 65 7.08 0.97 7.95
CA ASN A 65 7.15 1.00 9.41
C ASN A 65 6.26 2.07 10.08
N VAL A 66 5.12 2.39 9.48
CA VAL A 66 4.10 3.27 10.07
C VAL A 66 3.50 2.55 11.28
N ALA A 67 3.84 3.02 12.48
CA ALA A 67 3.55 2.28 13.71
C ALA A 67 2.15 2.52 14.26
N ASP A 68 1.59 3.72 14.05
CA ASP A 68 0.28 4.08 14.59
C ASP A 68 -0.86 3.48 13.75
N PRO A 69 -1.68 2.58 14.33
CA PRO A 69 -2.82 1.97 13.64
C PRO A 69 -3.91 2.99 13.25
N TYR A 70 -4.01 4.12 13.93
CA TYR A 70 -4.96 5.18 13.56
C TYR A 70 -4.52 5.89 12.28
N ASN A 71 -3.22 6.16 12.14
CA ASN A 71 -2.66 6.72 10.91
C ASN A 71 -2.84 5.73 9.74
N GLN A 72 -2.51 4.45 9.93
CA GLN A 72 -2.74 3.43 8.91
C GLN A 72 -4.21 3.38 8.47
N ALA A 73 -5.14 3.39 9.42
CA ALA A 73 -6.56 3.35 9.15
C ALA A 73 -7.07 4.59 8.40
N ALA A 74 -6.58 5.78 8.77
CA ALA A 74 -6.91 7.03 8.08
C ALA A 74 -6.38 7.03 6.64
N ILE A 75 -5.16 6.52 6.43
CA ILE A 75 -4.55 6.39 5.09
C ILE A 75 -5.36 5.44 4.22
N LEU A 76 -5.72 4.24 4.73
CA LEU A 76 -6.53 3.28 3.98
C LEU A 76 -7.90 3.86 3.60
N ARG A 77 -8.52 4.65 4.50
CA ARG A 77 -9.78 5.31 4.21
C ARG A 77 -9.62 6.39 3.14
N THR A 78 -8.54 7.16 3.18
CA THR A 78 -8.21 8.18 2.16
C THR A 78 -7.96 7.52 0.81
N ALA A 79 -7.15 6.46 0.76
CA ALA A 79 -6.87 5.70 -0.45
C ALA A 79 -8.16 5.16 -1.09
N GLU A 80 -9.00 4.53 -0.28
CA GLU A 80 -10.30 4.00 -0.73
C GLU A 80 -11.20 5.10 -1.29
N GLY A 81 -11.33 6.22 -0.57
CA GLY A 81 -12.19 7.34 -0.96
C GLY A 81 -11.71 8.06 -2.23
N LEU A 82 -10.41 8.07 -2.51
CA LEU A 82 -9.81 8.65 -3.72
C LEU A 82 -9.69 7.65 -4.89
N GLY A 83 -10.19 6.42 -4.73
CA GLY A 83 -10.15 5.38 -5.75
C GLY A 83 -8.80 4.70 -5.93
N VAL A 84 -7.80 4.99 -5.10
CA VAL A 84 -6.50 4.28 -5.12
C VAL A 84 -6.72 2.85 -4.67
N GLN A 85 -6.23 1.87 -5.47
CA GLN A 85 -6.50 0.46 -5.21
C GLN A 85 -5.40 -0.25 -4.41
N HIS A 86 -4.14 0.11 -4.63
CA HIS A 86 -2.99 -0.65 -4.15
C HIS A 86 -2.28 0.02 -2.98
N VAL A 87 -2.14 -0.70 -1.88
CA VAL A 87 -1.37 -0.26 -0.70
C VAL A 87 -0.37 -1.34 -0.33
N HIS A 88 0.88 -0.95 -0.16
CA HIS A 88 1.99 -1.80 0.25
C HIS A 88 2.40 -1.42 1.67
N THR A 89 2.53 -2.38 2.56
CA THR A 89 3.00 -2.15 3.92
C THR A 89 4.27 -2.92 4.19
N ILE A 90 5.23 -2.28 4.82
CA ILE A 90 6.50 -2.88 5.20
C ILE A 90 6.62 -2.84 6.71
N GLU A 91 6.79 -4.01 7.32
CA GLU A 91 7.09 -4.15 8.75
C GLU A 91 8.47 -4.82 8.87
N SER A 92 9.51 -4.00 8.88
CA SER A 92 10.87 -4.50 9.05
C SER A 92 11.09 -5.00 10.48
N VAL A 93 11.55 -6.24 10.61
CA VAL A 93 12.02 -6.76 11.90
C VAL A 93 13.41 -6.20 12.13
N ALA A 94 13.61 -5.48 13.26
CA ALA A 94 14.96 -5.04 13.63
C ALA A 94 15.92 -6.23 13.72
N PRO A 95 17.22 -6.07 13.38
CA PRO A 95 18.22 -7.14 13.44
C PRO A 95 18.33 -7.81 14.82
N SER A 96 17.90 -7.14 15.88
CA SER A 96 17.84 -7.64 17.26
C SER A 96 16.66 -8.57 17.56
N GLY A 97 15.82 -8.90 16.57
CA GLY A 97 14.58 -9.67 16.81
C GLY A 97 13.52 -8.92 17.61
N HIS A 98 13.82 -7.68 18.03
CA HIS A 98 12.86 -6.82 18.69
C HIS A 98 12.12 -5.99 17.66
N VAL A 99 10.82 -6.25 17.50
CA VAL A 99 9.90 -5.27 16.91
C VAL A 99 10.05 -4.01 17.78
N HIS A 100 10.41 -2.89 17.18
CA HIS A 100 10.60 -1.62 17.93
C HIS A 100 9.31 -1.29 18.66
N GLN A 101 9.29 -1.52 19.98
CA GLN A 101 8.17 -1.21 20.84
C GLN A 101 8.32 0.25 21.28
N PRO A 102 7.26 1.08 21.23
CA PRO A 102 7.21 2.25 22.10
C PRO A 102 7.20 1.74 23.55
N GLU A 103 8.06 2.32 24.36
CA GLU A 103 8.19 1.99 25.77
C GLU A 103 6.82 2.02 26.45
N GLY A 104 6.43 0.90 27.08
CA GLY A 104 5.28 0.81 27.96
C GLY A 104 4.13 -0.14 27.62
N HIS A 105 4.14 -0.87 26.51
CA HIS A 105 3.03 -1.80 26.18
C HIS A 105 3.51 -3.21 25.82
N THR A 106 2.94 -4.22 26.48
CA THR A 106 3.31 -5.63 26.30
C THR A 106 2.90 -6.21 24.93
N THR A 107 3.78 -7.03 24.36
CA THR A 107 3.77 -7.60 23.00
C THR A 107 2.46 -8.35 22.61
N LYS A 108 1.74 -8.92 23.57
CA LYS A 108 0.50 -9.70 23.30
C LYS A 108 -0.72 -8.83 22.95
N VAL A 109 -0.79 -7.61 23.47
CA VAL A 109 -1.91 -6.70 23.23
C VAL A 109 -1.81 -6.07 21.83
N ARG A 110 -0.61 -5.79 21.35
CA ARG A 110 -0.35 -5.12 20.08
C ARG A 110 -0.71 -5.95 18.84
N ARG A 111 -0.41 -7.25 18.81
CA ARG A 111 -0.81 -8.13 17.68
C ARG A 111 -2.33 -8.24 17.53
N LYS A 112 -3.08 -8.22 18.65
CA LYS A 112 -4.55 -8.26 18.62
C LYS A 112 -5.17 -6.91 18.26
N VAL A 113 -4.56 -5.80 18.70
CA VAL A 113 -5.04 -4.44 18.41
C VAL A 113 -4.78 -4.08 16.94
N GLY A 114 -3.61 -4.39 16.37
CA GLY A 114 -3.29 -4.07 14.98
C GLY A 114 -4.28 -4.66 13.97
N ARG A 115 -4.58 -5.96 14.05
CA ARG A 115 -5.55 -6.62 13.13
C ARG A 115 -7.01 -6.22 13.37
N ARG A 116 -7.42 -5.94 14.62
CA ARG A 116 -8.77 -5.46 14.93
C ARG A 116 -8.94 -3.96 14.70
N ALA A 117 -7.91 -3.16 14.96
CA ALA A 117 -7.94 -1.71 14.74
C ALA A 117 -8.00 -1.37 13.25
N LEU A 118 -7.21 -2.03 12.39
CA LEU A 118 -7.30 -1.87 10.94
C LEU A 118 -8.71 -2.16 10.40
N GLY A 119 -9.41 -3.16 10.96
CA GLY A 119 -10.79 -3.47 10.56
C GLY A 119 -11.84 -2.46 11.05
N ASN A 120 -11.70 -1.95 12.27
CA ASN A 120 -12.72 -1.11 12.91
C ASN A 120 -12.46 0.39 12.71
N VAL A 121 -11.21 0.85 12.78
CA VAL A 121 -10.87 2.29 12.67
C VAL A 121 -10.95 2.75 11.22
N ALA A 122 -10.54 1.93 10.26
CA ALA A 122 -10.70 2.20 8.82
C ALA A 122 -12.16 2.12 8.33
N MET A 123 -13.13 1.92 9.23
CA MET A 123 -14.55 1.70 8.89
C MET A 123 -14.74 0.63 7.79
N GLY A 124 -13.86 -0.36 7.77
CA GLY A 124 -13.84 -1.44 6.77
C GLY A 124 -13.23 -1.07 5.42
N ALA A 125 -12.64 0.12 5.24
CA ALA A 125 -12.05 0.56 3.95
C ALA A 125 -10.98 -0.42 3.44
N GLY A 126 -10.12 -0.94 4.31
CA GLY A 126 -9.11 -1.92 3.94
C GLY A 126 -9.65 -3.22 3.31
N ARG A 127 -10.96 -3.49 3.43
CA ARG A 127 -11.61 -4.65 2.80
C ARG A 127 -11.77 -4.50 1.28
N TRP A 128 -11.74 -3.27 0.79
CA TRP A 128 -11.96 -2.93 -0.61
C TRP A 128 -10.66 -2.66 -1.36
N LEU A 129 -9.54 -2.64 -0.63
CA LEU A 129 -8.20 -2.39 -1.15
C LEU A 129 -7.42 -3.69 -1.32
N THR A 130 -6.45 -3.66 -2.23
CA THR A 130 -5.41 -4.67 -2.35
C THR A 130 -4.24 -4.25 -1.48
N VAL A 131 -4.08 -4.92 -0.32
CA VAL A 131 -3.00 -4.63 0.62
C VAL A 131 -1.96 -5.74 0.56
N SER A 132 -0.75 -5.38 0.13
CA SER A 132 0.42 -6.27 0.07
C SER A 132 1.36 -6.01 1.24
N HIS A 133 1.88 -7.08 1.86
CA HIS A 133 2.73 -6.98 3.03
C HIS A 133 4.15 -7.46 2.71
N TYR A 134 5.15 -6.68 3.11
CA TYR A 134 6.57 -6.97 2.93
C TYR A 134 7.29 -6.91 4.26
N ARG A 135 8.39 -7.66 4.35
CA ARG A 135 9.30 -7.63 5.51
C ARG A 135 10.56 -6.83 5.24
N SER A 136 10.82 -6.54 3.97
CA SER A 136 12.01 -5.84 3.52
C SER A 136 11.62 -4.70 2.58
N PRO A 137 12.21 -3.49 2.76
CA PRO A 137 12.09 -2.41 1.78
C PRO A 137 12.56 -2.81 0.39
N ILE A 138 13.60 -3.65 0.32
CA ILE A 138 14.20 -4.09 -0.96
C ILE A 138 13.21 -4.96 -1.73
N ASP A 139 12.54 -5.93 -1.07
CA ASP A 139 11.54 -6.78 -1.73
C ASP A 139 10.37 -5.97 -2.27
N CYS A 140 9.94 -4.96 -1.50
CA CYS A 140 8.91 -4.04 -1.96
C CYS A 140 9.38 -3.23 -3.17
N CYS A 141 10.59 -2.64 -3.14
CA CYS A 141 11.17 -1.91 -4.26
C CYS A 141 11.25 -2.75 -5.53
N LEU A 142 11.72 -4.00 -5.43
CA LEU A 142 11.80 -4.92 -6.57
C LEU A 142 10.41 -5.15 -7.15
N ARG A 143 9.40 -5.38 -6.31
CA ARG A 143 8.03 -5.56 -6.78
C ARG A 143 7.47 -4.33 -7.46
N LEU A 144 7.74 -3.12 -6.95
CA LEU A 144 7.30 -1.88 -7.58
C LEU A 144 7.95 -1.67 -8.96
N ARG A 145 9.22 -2.07 -9.11
CA ARG A 145 9.94 -2.04 -10.40
C ARG A 145 9.39 -3.06 -11.40
N GLU A 146 9.05 -4.27 -10.94
CA GLU A 146 8.39 -5.28 -11.80
C GLU A 146 7.03 -4.78 -12.31
N LEU A 147 6.32 -3.95 -11.53
CA LEU A 147 5.08 -3.30 -11.91
C LEU A 147 5.28 -2.04 -12.76
N ASP A 148 6.52 -1.74 -13.15
CA ASP A 148 6.92 -0.52 -13.88
C ASP A 148 6.46 0.77 -13.22
N LEU A 149 6.51 0.84 -11.90
CA LEU A 149 6.14 2.04 -11.15
C LEU A 149 7.34 2.97 -10.95
N LYS A 150 7.09 4.26 -11.08
CA LYS A 150 8.00 5.30 -10.63
C LYS A 150 7.92 5.42 -9.11
N ILE A 151 9.04 5.40 -8.43
CA ILE A 151 9.11 5.44 -6.97
C ILE A 151 9.41 6.86 -6.51
N LEU A 152 8.49 7.47 -5.76
CA LEU A 152 8.64 8.78 -5.14
C LEU A 152 8.71 8.62 -3.63
N ALA A 153 9.84 8.94 -3.00
CA ALA A 153 10.02 8.86 -1.56
C ALA A 153 9.71 10.20 -0.89
N SER A 154 8.82 10.18 0.11
CA SER A 154 8.56 11.38 0.91
C SER A 154 9.73 11.68 1.83
N ASP A 155 10.14 12.92 1.88
CA ASP A 155 11.19 13.42 2.76
C ASP A 155 10.74 14.70 3.47
N CYS A 156 11.53 15.18 4.40
CA CYS A 156 11.37 16.54 4.96
C CYS A 156 12.20 17.52 4.13
N PRO A 157 11.77 18.79 3.99
CA PRO A 157 12.63 19.80 3.40
C PRO A 157 13.93 19.90 4.21
N PRO A 158 15.09 20.09 3.57
CA PRO A 158 16.34 20.28 4.29
C PRO A 158 16.22 21.49 5.23
N SER A 159 16.50 21.31 6.52
CA SER A 159 16.50 22.41 7.47
C SER A 159 17.88 23.07 7.46
N GLU A 160 17.93 24.41 7.46
CA GLU A 160 19.19 25.16 7.60
C GLU A 160 19.91 24.82 8.92
N ALA A 161 19.17 24.35 9.95
CA ALA A 161 19.70 23.95 11.24
C ALA A 161 20.49 22.62 11.20
N ASP A 162 20.21 21.73 10.25
CA ASP A 162 20.93 20.46 10.12
C ASP A 162 22.33 20.65 9.51
N ALA A 163 22.57 21.77 8.83
CA ALA A 163 23.87 22.12 8.28
C ALA A 163 24.89 22.62 9.34
N GLU A 164 24.42 23.09 10.49
CA GLU A 164 25.26 23.65 11.58
C GLU A 164 25.47 22.69 12.77
N SER A 165 24.62 21.67 12.93
CA SER A 165 24.77 20.71 14.03
C SER A 165 25.66 19.55 13.59
N GLY A 166 26.96 19.66 13.86
CA GLY A 166 27.93 18.56 13.69
C GLY A 166 27.70 17.38 14.65
N PHE A 167 26.46 16.92 14.81
CA PHE A 167 26.11 15.71 15.56
C PHE A 167 26.29 14.49 14.66
N GLU A 168 27.46 13.86 14.75
CA GLU A 168 27.85 12.65 14.02
C GLU A 168 27.06 11.38 14.41
N ASP A 169 26.13 11.43 15.38
CA ASP A 169 25.50 10.25 15.99
C ASP A 169 24.04 9.98 15.58
N SER A 170 23.46 10.77 14.69
CA SER A 170 22.18 10.43 14.09
C SER A 170 22.34 10.23 12.58
N ALA A 171 22.70 9.00 12.16
CA ALA A 171 22.53 8.57 10.77
C ALA A 171 21.04 8.58 10.43
N SER A 172 20.42 9.76 10.36
CA SER A 172 19.09 9.91 9.79
C SER A 172 19.20 9.65 8.30
N ALA A 173 18.28 8.89 7.76
CA ALA A 173 18.24 8.58 6.32
C ALA A 173 18.17 9.85 5.44
N SER A 174 17.90 11.01 6.02
CA SER A 174 17.78 12.32 5.39
C SER A 174 19.05 12.85 4.71
N ASP A 175 20.25 12.41 5.13
CA ASP A 175 21.52 13.00 4.64
C ASP A 175 21.84 12.69 3.15
N VAL A 176 21.15 11.73 2.54
CA VAL A 176 21.46 11.26 1.18
C VAL A 176 20.56 11.88 0.10
N CYS A 177 19.37 12.31 0.44
CA CYS A 177 18.41 12.85 -0.54
C CYS A 177 18.06 14.33 -0.36
N ALA A 178 18.49 14.97 0.70
CA ALA A 178 18.18 16.37 1.00
C ALA A 178 18.55 17.35 -0.14
N ALA A 179 19.56 17.03 -0.94
CA ALA A 179 20.01 17.87 -2.05
C ALA A 179 19.04 17.86 -3.26
N ASP A 180 18.33 16.75 -3.49
CA ASP A 180 17.47 16.54 -4.67
C ASP A 180 15.98 16.53 -4.35
N ALA A 181 15.61 16.61 -3.06
CA ALA A 181 14.20 16.65 -2.65
C ALA A 181 13.56 17.98 -3.08
N ARG A 182 12.40 17.90 -3.71
CA ARG A 182 11.65 19.07 -4.21
C ARG A 182 10.16 18.96 -3.89
N PRO A 183 9.43 20.07 -3.92
CA PRO A 183 7.98 20.02 -3.75
C PRO A 183 7.33 19.03 -4.73
N ILE A 184 6.35 18.25 -4.26
CA ILE A 184 5.61 17.33 -5.13
C ILE A 184 4.88 18.12 -6.22
N ASP A 185 5.12 17.76 -7.47
CA ASP A 185 4.49 18.40 -8.63
C ASP A 185 4.26 17.42 -9.81
N ALA A 186 3.61 17.91 -10.86
CA ALA A 186 3.31 17.13 -12.05
C ALA A 186 4.54 16.63 -12.81
N SER A 187 5.69 17.33 -12.70
CA SER A 187 6.93 16.93 -13.42
C SER A 187 7.55 15.63 -12.89
N MET A 188 7.18 15.24 -11.67
CA MET A 188 7.62 13.97 -11.07
C MET A 188 6.89 12.75 -11.65
N THR A 189 5.81 12.95 -12.40
CA THR A 189 4.95 11.89 -12.91
C THR A 189 4.76 12.00 -14.41
N SER A 190 4.22 10.95 -15.02
CA SER A 190 3.90 10.88 -16.44
C SER A 190 2.59 10.09 -16.59
N PRO A 191 1.74 10.43 -17.58
CA PRO A 191 0.51 9.68 -17.84
C PRO A 191 0.76 8.22 -18.23
N ASP A 192 1.93 7.93 -18.78
CA ASP A 192 2.27 6.62 -19.37
C ASP A 192 2.82 5.63 -18.34
N ARG A 193 3.09 6.10 -17.12
CA ARG A 193 3.72 5.27 -16.09
C ARG A 193 3.09 5.48 -14.73
N GLY A 194 2.78 4.36 -14.05
CA GLY A 194 2.26 4.40 -12.69
C GLY A 194 3.29 4.92 -11.68
N VAL A 195 2.81 5.29 -10.49
CA VAL A 195 3.62 5.86 -9.42
C VAL A 195 3.38 5.14 -8.09
N ALA A 196 4.45 4.95 -7.32
CA ALA A 196 4.40 4.51 -5.94
C ALA A 196 4.89 5.65 -5.02
N LEU A 197 4.00 6.15 -4.16
CA LEU A 197 4.33 7.12 -3.12
C LEU A 197 4.76 6.39 -1.86
N VAL A 198 5.99 6.61 -1.44
CA VAL A 198 6.58 5.97 -0.26
C VAL A 198 6.57 6.93 0.92
N PHE A 199 5.95 6.51 2.02
CA PHE A 199 5.91 7.25 3.28
C PHE A 199 6.53 6.40 4.37
N GLY A 200 7.45 6.99 5.11
CA GLY A 200 8.22 6.34 6.15
C GLY A 200 7.62 6.47 7.55
N ASN A 201 8.36 5.99 8.52
CA ASN A 201 8.04 6.12 9.94
C ASN A 201 8.04 7.59 10.40
N GLU A 202 7.13 7.94 11.32
CA GLU A 202 6.94 9.32 11.80
C GLU A 202 8.18 9.92 12.48
N ARG A 203 9.11 9.08 12.95
CA ARG A 203 10.34 9.51 13.64
C ARG A 203 11.59 9.41 12.79
N ARG A 204 11.65 8.44 11.88
CA ARG A 204 12.85 8.08 11.11
C ARG A 204 12.72 8.38 9.62
N GLY A 205 11.54 8.81 9.17
CA GLY A 205 11.28 8.98 7.74
C GLY A 205 11.33 7.66 6.95
N VAL A 206 11.58 7.77 5.67
CA VAL A 206 11.78 6.66 4.73
C VAL A 206 13.19 6.12 4.91
N SER A 207 13.35 4.79 4.84
CA SER A 207 14.66 4.17 4.99
C SER A 207 15.61 4.50 3.84
N ARG A 208 16.92 4.51 4.12
CA ARG A 208 17.97 4.68 3.12
C ARG A 208 17.84 3.68 1.96
N ALA A 209 17.40 2.45 2.25
CA ALA A 209 17.20 1.43 1.25
C ALA A 209 16.15 1.82 0.19
N PHE A 210 15.12 2.56 0.56
CA PHE A 210 14.15 3.14 -0.37
C PHE A 210 14.67 4.39 -1.05
N ILE A 211 15.26 5.31 -0.29
CA ILE A 211 15.77 6.59 -0.79
C ILE A 211 16.77 6.38 -1.93
N GLU A 212 17.73 5.48 -1.75
CA GLU A 212 18.75 5.16 -2.78
C GLU A 212 18.15 4.51 -4.05
N ARG A 213 16.92 4.03 -3.99
CA ARG A 213 16.21 3.36 -5.09
C ARG A 213 15.03 4.13 -5.62
N ALA A 214 14.70 5.26 -5.01
CA ALA A 214 13.66 6.15 -5.49
C ALA A 214 14.08 6.87 -6.77
N ASP A 215 13.13 7.16 -7.64
CA ASP A 215 13.36 7.99 -8.83
C ASP A 215 13.46 9.47 -8.45
N HIS A 216 12.69 9.88 -7.42
CA HIS A 216 12.75 11.22 -6.84
C HIS A 216 12.42 11.18 -5.36
N ALA A 217 13.00 12.13 -4.61
CA ALA A 217 12.53 12.51 -3.29
C ALA A 217 11.61 13.73 -3.41
N PHE A 218 10.55 13.77 -2.59
CA PHE A 218 9.63 14.90 -2.56
C PHE A 218 9.27 15.30 -1.13
N TYR A 219 8.88 16.55 -0.99
CA TYR A 219 8.30 17.05 0.26
C TYR A 219 7.04 17.89 0.01
N LEU A 220 6.30 18.11 1.06
CA LEU A 220 5.17 19.05 1.09
C LEU A 220 5.66 20.37 1.71
N PRO A 221 5.59 21.52 0.98
CA PRO A 221 6.03 22.79 1.51
C PRO A 221 5.29 23.15 2.80
N MET A 222 6.02 23.64 3.80
CA MET A 222 5.50 24.08 5.09
C MET A 222 5.95 25.50 5.38
N ALA A 223 5.07 26.28 5.99
CA ALA A 223 5.36 27.66 6.40
C ALA A 223 5.24 27.86 7.94
N GLY A 224 5.05 26.77 8.68
CA GLY A 224 4.88 26.79 10.14
C GLY A 224 6.15 26.39 10.88
N LEU A 225 6.06 26.37 12.21
CA LEU A 225 7.16 25.96 13.11
C LEU A 225 7.29 24.44 13.26
N THR A 226 6.29 23.66 12.83
CA THR A 226 6.33 22.20 12.90
C THR A 226 7.19 21.64 11.78
N GLN A 227 7.97 20.59 12.07
CA GLN A 227 8.92 19.99 11.10
C GLN A 227 8.24 19.12 10.04
N SER A 228 7.06 18.55 10.35
CA SER A 228 6.35 17.67 9.40
C SER A 228 4.84 17.70 9.65
N PHE A 229 4.08 17.33 8.62
CA PHE A 229 2.66 17.00 8.76
C PHE A 229 2.47 15.63 9.42
N ASN A 230 1.32 15.41 10.06
CA ASN A 230 0.89 14.05 10.37
C ASN A 230 0.90 13.20 9.10
N ILE A 231 1.40 11.98 9.18
CA ILE A 231 1.60 11.11 8.01
C ILE A 231 0.31 10.88 7.21
N SER A 232 -0.85 10.73 7.87
CA SER A 232 -2.11 10.53 7.17
C SER A 232 -2.56 11.78 6.39
N VAL A 233 -2.22 12.96 6.90
CA VAL A 233 -2.42 14.26 6.22
C VAL A 233 -1.47 14.38 5.04
N ALA A 234 -0.19 14.06 5.24
CA ALA A 234 0.81 14.09 4.17
C ALA A 234 0.41 13.18 3.00
N VAL A 235 -0.04 11.95 3.29
CA VAL A 235 -0.55 11.02 2.26
C VAL A 235 -1.75 11.62 1.53
N ALA A 236 -2.72 12.20 2.25
CA ALA A 236 -3.92 12.77 1.63
C ALA A 236 -3.58 13.94 0.71
N MET A 237 -2.71 14.86 1.15
CA MET A 237 -2.27 16.00 0.35
C MET A 237 -1.49 15.57 -0.89
N SER A 238 -0.57 14.61 -0.74
CA SER A 238 0.22 14.08 -1.87
C SER A 238 -0.65 13.39 -2.90
N LEU A 239 -1.59 12.55 -2.46
CA LEU A 239 -2.53 11.89 -3.36
C LEU A 239 -3.40 12.91 -4.11
N TYR A 240 -3.93 13.91 -3.40
CA TYR A 240 -4.77 14.92 -4.00
C TYR A 240 -3.98 15.75 -5.02
N ALA A 241 -2.74 16.14 -4.70
CA ALA A 241 -1.85 16.84 -5.62
C ALA A 241 -1.60 16.03 -6.91
N LEU A 242 -1.28 14.73 -6.79
CA LEU A 242 -1.06 13.89 -7.96
C LEU A 242 -2.31 13.65 -8.79
N ILE A 243 -3.46 13.44 -8.15
CA ILE A 243 -4.74 13.28 -8.87
C ILE A 243 -5.09 14.58 -9.63
N ALA A 244 -4.82 15.74 -9.05
CA ALA A 244 -5.06 17.03 -9.68
C ALA A 244 -4.19 17.29 -10.92
N THR A 245 -3.10 16.55 -11.13
CA THR A 245 -2.30 16.64 -12.37
C THR A 245 -3.04 16.11 -13.60
N GLY A 246 -4.07 15.28 -13.40
CA GLY A 246 -4.76 14.57 -14.48
C GLY A 246 -4.02 13.35 -15.05
N HIS A 247 -2.80 13.05 -14.60
CA HIS A 247 -2.01 11.90 -15.08
C HIS A 247 -2.60 10.55 -14.65
N PHE A 248 -3.43 10.52 -13.63
CA PHE A 248 -3.97 9.30 -13.05
C PHE A 248 -5.52 9.33 -13.08
N PRO A 249 -6.15 9.17 -14.26
CA PRO A 249 -7.60 9.17 -14.37
C PRO A 249 -8.25 7.99 -13.63
N GLU A 250 -9.56 8.07 -13.45
CA GLU A 250 -10.39 6.95 -12.99
C GLU A 250 -10.47 5.86 -14.07
N GLY A 251 -10.78 4.61 -13.65
CA GLY A 251 -11.06 3.52 -14.57
C GLY A 251 -9.82 2.92 -15.25
N THR A 252 -8.67 2.96 -14.59
CA THR A 252 -7.39 2.48 -15.17
C THR A 252 -7.04 1.04 -14.79
N LEU A 253 -7.92 0.30 -14.12
CA LEU A 253 -7.72 -1.13 -13.91
C LEU A 253 -8.03 -1.89 -15.22
N THR A 254 -7.22 -2.91 -15.53
CA THR A 254 -7.49 -3.82 -16.66
C THR A 254 -8.73 -4.67 -16.39
N GLU A 255 -9.30 -5.30 -17.42
CA GLU A 255 -10.46 -6.17 -17.26
C GLU A 255 -10.17 -7.34 -16.31
N GLU A 256 -8.96 -7.92 -16.41
CA GLU A 256 -8.52 -8.99 -15.51
C GLU A 256 -8.46 -8.49 -14.05
N GLN A 257 -7.88 -7.32 -13.82
CA GLN A 257 -7.81 -6.72 -12.49
C GLN A 257 -9.20 -6.40 -11.93
N GLN A 258 -10.10 -5.92 -12.77
CA GLN A 258 -11.49 -5.64 -12.38
C GLN A 258 -12.24 -6.92 -12.01
N THR A 259 -12.09 -7.98 -12.80
CA THR A 259 -12.72 -9.28 -12.57
C THR A 259 -12.23 -9.91 -11.27
N GLU A 260 -10.90 -9.93 -11.06
CA GLU A 260 -10.30 -10.41 -9.83
C GLU A 260 -10.82 -9.62 -8.61
N LEU A 261 -10.79 -8.29 -8.69
CA LEU A 261 -11.19 -7.42 -7.59
C LEU A 261 -12.67 -7.59 -7.25
N LEU A 262 -13.54 -7.67 -8.25
CA LEU A 262 -14.96 -7.95 -8.07
C LEU A 262 -15.18 -9.31 -7.41
N GLY A 263 -14.49 -10.34 -7.87
CA GLY A 263 -14.53 -11.68 -7.28
C GLY A 263 -14.12 -11.66 -5.80
N ARG A 264 -13.01 -10.99 -5.47
CA ARG A 264 -12.55 -10.81 -4.09
C ARG A 264 -13.56 -10.06 -3.21
N TRP A 265 -14.25 -9.05 -3.76
CA TRP A 265 -15.28 -8.31 -3.05
C TRP A 265 -16.54 -9.16 -2.82
N LEU A 266 -16.99 -9.90 -3.82
CA LEU A 266 -18.15 -10.80 -3.72
C LEU A 266 -17.91 -11.91 -2.70
N LEU A 267 -16.71 -12.50 -2.66
CA LEU A 267 -16.32 -13.49 -1.66
C LEU A 267 -16.46 -12.98 -0.21
N ARG A 268 -16.28 -11.69 0.00
CA ARG A 268 -16.40 -11.05 1.32
C ARG A 268 -17.83 -10.58 1.64
N ASP A 269 -18.59 -10.23 0.62
CA ASP A 269 -19.91 -9.60 0.76
C ASP A 269 -21.06 -10.62 0.74
N VAL A 270 -20.95 -11.66 -0.09
CA VAL A 270 -21.97 -12.71 -0.22
C VAL A 270 -21.91 -13.68 0.95
N LYS A 271 -23.05 -13.84 1.65
CA LYS A 271 -23.16 -14.83 2.72
C LYS A 271 -23.01 -16.24 2.15
N ALA A 272 -22.30 -17.11 2.87
CA ALA A 272 -22.02 -18.48 2.45
C ALA A 272 -21.36 -18.63 1.08
N ALA A 273 -20.60 -17.61 0.61
CA ALA A 273 -19.91 -17.61 -0.69
C ALA A 273 -19.15 -18.90 -0.96
N ARG A 274 -18.45 -19.44 0.05
CA ARG A 274 -17.70 -20.69 -0.05
C ARG A 274 -18.59 -21.89 -0.34
N GLN A 275 -19.75 -21.98 0.32
CA GLN A 275 -20.70 -23.07 0.10
C GLN A 275 -21.30 -22.98 -1.31
N ILE A 276 -21.62 -21.78 -1.76
CA ILE A 276 -22.13 -21.53 -3.13
C ILE A 276 -21.11 -21.98 -4.18
N LEU A 277 -19.83 -21.62 -4.02
CA LEU A 277 -18.77 -21.98 -4.95
C LEU A 277 -18.56 -23.51 -5.00
N SER A 278 -18.55 -24.17 -3.85
CA SER A 278 -18.40 -25.63 -3.81
C SER A 278 -19.56 -26.38 -4.47
N GLN A 279 -20.79 -25.86 -4.36
CA GLN A 279 -22.00 -26.50 -4.91
C GLN A 279 -22.22 -26.18 -6.40
N ASN A 280 -22.00 -24.92 -6.81
CA ASN A 280 -22.40 -24.43 -8.13
C ASN A 280 -21.27 -24.38 -9.14
N ALA A 281 -20.02 -24.25 -8.69
CA ALA A 281 -18.87 -24.12 -9.58
C ALA A 281 -17.94 -25.34 -9.53
N GLY A 282 -18.21 -26.33 -8.69
CA GLY A 282 -17.34 -27.49 -8.51
C GLY A 282 -15.95 -27.12 -7.94
N MET A 283 -15.80 -25.88 -7.47
CA MET A 283 -14.54 -25.34 -6.99
C MET A 283 -14.31 -25.81 -5.56
N ARG A 284 -13.26 -26.59 -5.36
CA ARG A 284 -12.81 -26.95 -4.01
C ARG A 284 -11.98 -25.80 -3.44
N PHE A 285 -12.14 -25.50 -2.17
CA PHE A 285 -11.34 -24.47 -1.47
C PHE A 285 -9.86 -24.82 -1.36
N GLU A 286 -9.50 -26.04 -1.71
CA GLU A 286 -8.13 -26.52 -1.88
C GLU A 286 -7.52 -26.05 -3.21
N ASP A 287 -8.36 -25.59 -4.14
CA ASP A 287 -7.97 -25.09 -5.48
C ASP A 287 -7.80 -23.55 -5.50
N PHE A 288 -7.99 -22.86 -4.32
CA PHE A 288 -7.87 -21.38 -4.17
C PHE A 288 -6.96 -20.98 -3.03
#